data_969b137ada498dd501151cad44de90ec
#
_entry.id   969b137ada498dd501151cad44de90ec
#
_cell.length_a   1.000
_cell.length_b   1.000
_cell.length_c   1.000
_cell.angle_alpha   90.00
_cell.angle_beta   90.00
_cell.angle_gamma   90.00
#
_symmetry.space_group_name_H-M   'P 1'
#
loop_
_entity.id
_entity.type
_entity.pdbx_description
1 polymer ?
#
loop_
_entity_poly.entity_id
_entity_poly.type
_entity_poly.pdbx_seq_one_letter_code
_entity_poly.pdbx_strand_id
1 'polypeptide(L)'
;SEMCIRDRYYLWSIRPLATRPSVLAKLTTSAGVTWIGVAILLLVASFYYPVGAILSRTGIHQAQHAISDNTLDGLAFLQEDSPGEYAAIRWLRDEAPWGRIVEAIGDDYSDFGRISSSTGLPTILGWKGHELQWRNSSLLFDNREDDVRTIYSTSNSSDVLKLLIDYDIRYIYLGSRERTTYGGENLTGSERFLDTVFEQDGVIIYEVVQ
;
A
#
# COMPACT_ATOMS: atom_id res chain seq x y z
N SER A 1 -7.32 10.74 32.23
CA SER A 1 -6.18 11.64 31.98
C SER A 1 -6.59 12.94 31.27
N GLU A 2 -7.66 12.95 30.48
CA GLU A 2 -8.18 14.17 29.83
C GLU A 2 -8.83 15.15 30.82
N MET A 3 -9.40 14.67 31.91
CA MET A 3 -9.95 15.51 32.98
C MET A 3 -8.89 16.41 33.63
N CYS A 4 -7.68 15.90 33.86
CA CYS A 4 -6.61 16.68 34.51
C CYS A 4 -6.12 17.88 33.67
N ILE A 5 -6.13 17.76 32.34
CA ILE A 5 -5.70 18.84 31.44
C ILE A 5 -6.79 19.93 31.38
N ARG A 6 -8.06 19.52 31.33
CA ARG A 6 -9.21 20.42 31.28
C ARG A 6 -9.38 21.18 32.59
N ASP A 7 -9.20 20.52 33.74
CA ASP A 7 -9.31 21.16 35.06
C ASP A 7 -8.18 22.15 35.31
N ARG A 8 -6.96 21.87 34.84
CA ARG A 8 -5.85 22.83 34.91
C ARG A 8 -6.08 24.05 34.05
N TYR A 9 -6.66 23.86 32.84
CA TYR A 9 -7.00 24.98 31.96
C TYR A 9 -8.12 25.82 32.57
N TYR A 10 -9.15 25.18 33.13
CA TYR A 10 -10.28 25.85 33.77
C TYR A 10 -9.84 26.66 35.02
N LEU A 11 -9.07 26.06 35.91
CA LEU A 11 -8.52 26.74 37.09
C LEU A 11 -7.60 27.91 36.71
N TRP A 12 -6.86 27.79 35.60
CA TRP A 12 -6.03 28.88 35.08
C TRP A 12 -6.90 30.04 34.49
N SER A 13 -7.99 29.71 33.84
CA SER A 13 -8.89 30.72 33.22
C SER A 13 -9.70 31.53 34.21
N ILE A 14 -10.01 30.98 35.39
CA ILE A 14 -10.82 31.67 36.44
C ILE A 14 -9.97 32.49 37.43
N ARG A 15 -8.63 32.46 37.34
CA ARG A 15 -7.81 33.35 38.17
C ARG A 15 -8.06 34.80 37.80
N PRO A 16 -8.30 35.71 38.83
CA PRO A 16 -8.46 37.13 38.57
C PRO A 16 -7.29 37.69 37.76
N LEU A 17 -7.58 38.50 36.76
CA LEU A 17 -6.53 39.08 35.88
C LEU A 17 -5.43 39.83 36.65
N ALA A 18 -5.76 40.40 37.82
CA ALA A 18 -4.85 41.13 38.71
C ALA A 18 -3.77 40.25 39.37
N THR A 19 -3.99 38.92 39.45
CA THR A 19 -3.03 37.97 40.05
C THR A 19 -2.28 37.13 39.02
N ARG A 20 -2.57 37.29 37.73
CA ARG A 20 -1.86 36.62 36.68
C ARG A 20 -0.52 37.34 36.48
N PRO A 21 0.62 36.70 36.75
CA PRO A 21 1.88 37.29 36.31
C PRO A 21 1.78 37.47 34.80
N SER A 22 2.02 38.69 34.32
CA SER A 22 1.93 38.97 32.90
C SER A 22 2.82 38.00 32.17
N VAL A 23 2.37 37.53 31.02
CA VAL A 23 3.19 36.61 30.16
C VAL A 23 4.55 37.24 29.91
N LEU A 24 4.64 38.58 29.76
CA LEU A 24 5.88 39.32 29.67
C LEU A 24 6.79 39.16 30.91
N ALA A 25 6.24 39.20 32.11
CA ALA A 25 7.05 39.08 33.33
C ALA A 25 7.65 37.67 33.48
N LYS A 26 6.99 36.61 32.96
CA LYS A 26 7.56 35.26 32.87
C LYS A 26 8.60 35.14 31.75
N LEU A 27 8.44 35.88 30.68
CA LEU A 27 9.38 35.90 29.56
C LEU A 27 10.71 36.60 29.90
N THR A 28 10.69 37.53 30.87
CA THR A 28 11.89 38.26 31.32
C THR A 28 12.75 37.48 32.32
N THR A 29 12.28 36.33 32.83
CA THR A 29 13.13 35.45 33.61
C THR A 29 14.09 34.70 32.68
N SER A 30 15.38 34.64 33.07
CA SER A 30 16.41 33.94 32.27
C SER A 30 16.00 32.51 31.86
N ALA A 31 15.35 31.81 32.78
CA ALA A 31 14.81 30.47 32.51
C ALA A 31 13.71 30.46 31.43
N GLY A 32 12.84 31.49 31.40
CA GLY A 32 11.81 31.61 30.37
C GLY A 32 12.39 31.90 28.99
N VAL A 33 13.35 32.77 28.92
CA VAL A 33 14.07 33.09 27.65
C VAL A 33 14.80 31.86 27.12
N THR A 34 15.51 31.16 28.00
CA THR A 34 16.23 29.92 27.61
C THR A 34 15.22 28.87 27.10
N TRP A 35 14.11 28.65 27.81
CA TRP A 35 13.08 27.70 27.38
C TRP A 35 12.49 28.05 26.01
N ILE A 36 12.19 29.30 25.75
CA ILE A 36 11.69 29.76 24.45
C ILE A 36 12.73 29.58 23.38
N GLY A 37 14.00 29.89 23.66
CA GLY A 37 15.10 29.67 22.72
C GLY A 37 15.23 28.20 22.32
N VAL A 38 15.19 27.29 23.29
CA VAL A 38 15.21 25.84 23.03
C VAL A 38 13.98 25.40 22.24
N ALA A 39 12.78 25.89 22.59
CA ALA A 39 11.56 25.54 21.87
C ALA A 39 11.60 26.01 20.40
N ILE A 40 12.09 27.22 20.15
CA ILE A 40 12.26 27.74 18.79
C ILE A 40 13.30 26.91 18.02
N LEU A 41 14.42 26.59 18.64
CA LEU A 41 15.46 25.76 18.02
C LEU A 41 14.91 24.39 17.62
N LEU A 42 14.17 23.72 18.51
CA LEU A 42 13.54 22.43 18.23
C LEU A 42 12.48 22.53 17.13
N LEU A 43 11.71 23.62 17.13
CA LEU A 43 10.70 23.88 16.08
C LEU A 43 11.38 24.06 14.72
N VAL A 44 12.44 24.88 14.65
CA VAL A 44 13.20 25.07 13.41
C VAL A 44 13.85 23.76 12.96
N ALA A 45 14.44 23.02 13.89
CA ALA A 45 15.03 21.70 13.60
C ALA A 45 13.99 20.70 13.08
N SER A 46 12.75 20.77 13.56
CA SER A 46 11.68 19.88 13.09
C SER A 46 11.28 20.11 11.62
N PHE A 47 11.53 21.30 11.07
CA PHE A 47 11.32 21.60 9.65
C PHE A 47 12.44 21.08 8.74
N TYR A 48 13.59 20.71 9.29
CA TYR A 48 14.71 20.23 8.48
C TYR A 48 14.34 19.00 7.66
N TYR A 49 13.71 18.01 8.29
CA TYR A 49 13.32 16.78 7.61
C TYR A 49 12.24 17.01 6.51
N PRO A 50 11.09 17.64 6.79
CA PRO A 50 10.07 17.82 5.74
C PRO A 50 10.58 18.69 4.57
N VAL A 51 11.36 19.74 4.84
CA VAL A 51 11.95 20.57 3.79
C VAL A 51 12.95 19.75 2.97
N GLY A 52 13.86 19.03 3.61
CA GLY A 52 14.82 18.17 2.93
C GLY A 52 14.15 17.04 2.15
N ALA A 53 13.11 16.43 2.70
CA ALA A 53 12.34 15.38 2.04
C ALA A 53 11.59 15.90 0.81
N ILE A 54 10.95 17.08 0.91
CA ILE A 54 10.28 17.70 -0.24
C ILE A 54 11.30 18.01 -1.34
N LEU A 55 12.41 18.68 -1.00
CA LEU A 55 13.44 19.05 -1.97
C LEU A 55 14.07 17.82 -2.64
N SER A 56 14.31 16.74 -1.90
CA SER A 56 14.89 15.52 -2.46
C SER A 56 13.90 14.73 -3.32
N ARG A 57 12.62 14.73 -2.94
CA ARG A 57 11.58 13.98 -3.68
C ARG A 57 11.06 14.71 -4.89
N THR A 58 11.03 16.04 -4.87
CA THR A 58 10.59 16.84 -6.03
C THR A 58 11.68 17.06 -7.07
N GLY A 59 12.90 16.58 -6.85
CA GLY A 59 14.00 16.72 -7.81
C GLY A 59 14.44 18.17 -8.07
N ILE A 60 13.98 19.13 -7.26
CA ILE A 60 14.30 20.57 -7.45
C ILE A 60 15.82 20.83 -7.48
N HIS A 61 16.62 19.98 -6.84
CA HIS A 61 18.08 20.04 -6.87
C HIS A 61 18.72 19.39 -8.09
N GLN A 62 17.99 18.55 -8.82
CA GLN A 62 18.46 17.90 -10.03
C GLN A 62 17.75 18.52 -11.24
N ALA A 63 18.16 19.74 -11.56
CA ALA A 63 17.54 20.58 -12.59
C ALA A 63 17.50 19.97 -14.02
N GLN A 64 18.04 18.77 -14.23
CA GLN A 64 18.08 18.06 -15.50
C GLN A 64 17.01 16.97 -15.67
N HIS A 65 16.31 16.55 -14.59
CA HIS A 65 15.23 15.54 -14.67
C HIS A 65 13.90 15.99 -14.05
N ALA A 66 13.79 17.26 -13.70
CA ALA A 66 12.95 17.69 -12.60
C ALA A 66 11.49 18.01 -12.92
N ILE A 67 11.03 18.07 -14.13
CA ILE A 67 9.69 18.65 -14.39
C ILE A 67 8.72 17.73 -15.16
N SER A 68 9.20 16.77 -15.93
CA SER A 68 8.31 15.86 -16.68
C SER A 68 7.75 14.71 -15.81
N ASP A 69 8.44 14.35 -14.72
CA ASP A 69 8.17 13.12 -13.99
C ASP A 69 7.48 13.32 -12.63
N ASN A 70 7.19 14.56 -12.24
CA ASN A 70 6.47 14.86 -11.01
C ASN A 70 4.95 14.67 -11.22
N THR A 71 4.48 13.48 -10.93
CA THR A 71 3.05 13.15 -10.95
C THR A 71 2.56 12.75 -9.57
N LEU A 72 1.27 12.95 -9.29
CA LEU A 72 0.59 12.40 -8.12
C LEU A 72 0.03 11.00 -8.38
N ASP A 73 0.16 10.51 -9.61
CA ASP A 73 -0.17 9.12 -9.93
C ASP A 73 0.92 8.19 -9.38
N GLY A 74 0.60 7.45 -8.34
CA GLY A 74 1.52 6.49 -7.71
C GLY A 74 1.87 5.29 -8.60
N LEU A 75 1.20 5.12 -9.75
CA LEU A 75 1.46 4.06 -10.71
C LEU A 75 2.24 4.54 -11.95
N ALA A 76 2.53 5.83 -12.06
CA ALA A 76 3.17 6.41 -13.25
C ALA A 76 4.52 5.74 -13.59
N PHE A 77 5.29 5.30 -12.58
CA PHE A 77 6.54 4.59 -12.80
C PHE A 77 6.36 3.26 -13.57
N LEU A 78 5.21 2.60 -13.40
CA LEU A 78 4.92 1.36 -14.14
C LEU A 78 4.71 1.60 -15.63
N GLN A 79 4.31 2.80 -16.03
CA GLN A 79 4.10 3.11 -17.44
C GLN A 79 5.38 2.97 -18.26
N GLU A 80 6.54 3.22 -17.63
CA GLU A 80 7.85 3.07 -18.28
C GLU A 80 8.46 1.70 -17.99
N ASP A 81 8.40 1.25 -16.73
CA ASP A 81 9.08 0.02 -16.28
C ASP A 81 8.34 -1.27 -16.68
N SER A 82 7.01 -1.22 -16.72
CA SER A 82 6.14 -2.39 -16.94
C SER A 82 4.80 -1.97 -17.58
N PRO A 83 4.81 -1.52 -18.84
CA PRO A 83 3.62 -0.97 -19.51
C PRO A 83 2.44 -1.95 -19.56
N GLY A 84 2.68 -3.24 -19.72
CA GLY A 84 1.63 -4.26 -19.67
C GLY A 84 0.98 -4.38 -18.30
N GLU A 85 1.75 -4.30 -17.22
CA GLU A 85 1.20 -4.29 -15.85
C GLU A 85 0.40 -3.02 -15.59
N TYR A 86 0.91 -1.86 -16.02
CA TYR A 86 0.18 -0.60 -15.91
C TYR A 86 -1.17 -0.67 -16.63
N ALA A 87 -1.17 -1.15 -17.87
CA ALA A 87 -2.39 -1.30 -18.66
C ALA A 87 -3.38 -2.30 -18.03
N ALA A 88 -2.87 -3.42 -17.50
CA ALA A 88 -3.68 -4.43 -16.80
C ALA A 88 -4.34 -3.87 -15.53
N ILE A 89 -3.59 -3.13 -14.71
CA ILE A 89 -4.12 -2.47 -13.50
C ILE A 89 -5.20 -1.46 -13.90
N ARG A 90 -4.98 -0.67 -14.94
CA ARG A 90 -5.96 0.29 -15.44
C ARG A 90 -7.23 -0.42 -15.89
N TRP A 91 -7.09 -1.46 -16.67
CA TRP A 91 -8.23 -2.26 -17.15
C TRP A 91 -9.02 -2.87 -15.98
N LEU A 92 -8.35 -3.52 -15.03
CA LEU A 92 -8.96 -4.12 -13.85
C LEU A 92 -9.72 -3.10 -12.98
N ARG A 93 -9.20 -1.87 -12.87
CA ARG A 93 -9.77 -0.82 -12.04
C ARG A 93 -10.94 -0.11 -12.71
N ASP A 94 -10.79 0.18 -14.02
CA ASP A 94 -11.67 1.12 -14.71
C ASP A 94 -12.74 0.42 -15.56
N GLU A 95 -12.49 -0.82 -16.01
CA GLU A 95 -13.35 -1.54 -16.96
C GLU A 95 -13.86 -2.88 -16.46
N ALA A 96 -13.06 -3.63 -15.68
CA ALA A 96 -13.42 -4.96 -15.25
C ALA A 96 -14.52 -4.95 -14.19
N PRO A 97 -15.55 -5.82 -14.31
CA PRO A 97 -16.49 -6.03 -13.22
C PRO A 97 -15.81 -6.48 -11.93
N TRP A 98 -16.35 -6.08 -10.79
CA TRP A 98 -15.79 -6.45 -9.50
C TRP A 98 -15.74 -7.97 -9.32
N GLY A 99 -14.65 -8.48 -8.73
CA GLY A 99 -14.44 -9.88 -8.42
C GLY A 99 -13.13 -10.10 -7.68
N ARG A 100 -12.94 -11.32 -7.16
CA ARG A 100 -11.67 -11.67 -6.51
C ARG A 100 -10.63 -12.03 -7.56
N ILE A 101 -9.38 -11.65 -7.29
CA ILE A 101 -8.24 -11.92 -8.15
C ILE A 101 -7.23 -12.81 -7.45
N VAL A 102 -6.56 -13.67 -8.21
CA VAL A 102 -5.34 -14.35 -7.73
C VAL A 102 -4.13 -13.75 -8.40
N GLU A 103 -3.13 -13.44 -7.60
CA GLU A 103 -1.81 -12.91 -7.98
C GLU A 103 -0.71 -13.60 -7.16
N ALA A 104 0.55 -13.39 -7.52
CA ALA A 104 1.67 -14.01 -6.81
C ALA A 104 1.77 -13.53 -5.36
N ILE A 105 2.11 -14.47 -4.47
CA ILE A 105 2.37 -14.23 -3.05
C ILE A 105 3.88 -14.26 -2.80
N GLY A 106 4.36 -13.37 -1.96
CA GLY A 106 5.76 -13.32 -1.56
C GLY A 106 6.00 -12.47 -0.31
N ASP A 107 7.21 -11.93 -0.20
CA ASP A 107 7.69 -11.25 1.00
C ASP A 107 6.90 -9.98 1.31
N ASP A 108 6.79 -9.68 2.60
CA ASP A 108 6.21 -8.44 3.10
C ASP A 108 7.04 -7.22 2.64
N TYR A 109 6.40 -6.05 2.55
CA TYR A 109 7.03 -4.79 2.11
C TYR A 109 7.71 -4.86 0.74
N SER A 110 7.22 -5.73 -0.12
CA SER A 110 7.68 -5.93 -1.48
C SER A 110 6.59 -5.56 -2.50
N ASP A 111 6.86 -5.83 -3.78
CA ASP A 111 5.90 -5.59 -4.85
C ASP A 111 4.81 -6.68 -4.97
N PHE A 112 4.86 -7.72 -4.15
CA PHE A 112 3.78 -8.71 -4.09
C PHE A 112 2.50 -8.08 -3.52
N GLY A 113 1.34 -8.46 -4.03
CA GLY A 113 0.07 -7.84 -3.68
C GLY A 113 -0.18 -6.48 -4.36
N ARG A 114 0.65 -6.09 -5.35
CA ARG A 114 0.53 -4.81 -6.04
C ARG A 114 -0.72 -4.71 -6.88
N ILE A 115 -1.16 -5.80 -7.51
CA ILE A 115 -2.36 -5.80 -8.36
C ILE A 115 -3.60 -5.55 -7.50
N SER A 116 -3.79 -6.32 -6.44
CA SER A 116 -4.93 -6.14 -5.53
C SER A 116 -4.93 -4.77 -4.85
N SER A 117 -3.76 -4.30 -4.38
CA SER A 117 -3.65 -3.00 -3.71
C SER A 117 -3.91 -1.82 -4.64
N SER A 118 -3.55 -1.94 -5.93
CA SER A 118 -3.73 -0.88 -6.92
C SER A 118 -5.12 -0.85 -7.55
N THR A 119 -5.83 -1.97 -7.55
CA THR A 119 -7.16 -2.12 -8.17
C THR A 119 -8.29 -2.08 -7.16
N GLY A 120 -8.02 -2.42 -5.89
CA GLY A 120 -9.03 -2.61 -4.85
C GLY A 120 -9.74 -3.97 -4.95
N LEU A 121 -9.34 -4.86 -5.85
CA LEU A 121 -9.88 -6.20 -5.94
C LEU A 121 -9.28 -7.08 -4.84
N PRO A 122 -10.08 -7.83 -4.06
CA PRO A 122 -9.55 -8.68 -3.01
C PRO A 122 -8.80 -9.89 -3.60
N THR A 123 -7.64 -10.22 -3.00
CA THR A 123 -6.85 -11.41 -3.36
C THR A 123 -6.97 -12.52 -2.31
N ILE A 124 -6.46 -13.72 -2.63
CA ILE A 124 -6.47 -14.89 -1.73
C ILE A 124 -5.67 -14.61 -0.46
N LEU A 125 -4.47 -14.04 -0.63
CA LEU A 125 -3.58 -13.68 0.46
C LEU A 125 -2.74 -12.46 0.04
N GLY A 126 -2.71 -11.46 0.91
CA GLY A 126 -1.79 -10.34 0.81
C GLY A 126 -0.43 -10.66 1.43
N TRP A 127 0.17 -9.70 2.10
CA TRP A 127 1.42 -9.91 2.82
C TRP A 127 1.18 -10.74 4.08
N LYS A 128 1.81 -11.92 4.12
CA LYS A 128 1.61 -12.93 5.16
C LYS A 128 1.90 -12.42 6.58
N GLY A 129 2.97 -11.64 6.75
CA GLY A 129 3.33 -11.08 8.05
C GLY A 129 2.33 -10.03 8.53
N HIS A 130 1.78 -9.21 7.63
CA HIS A 130 0.70 -8.28 7.94
C HIS A 130 -0.58 -9.00 8.33
N GLU A 131 -0.98 -10.04 7.59
CA GLU A 131 -2.15 -10.86 7.95
C GLU A 131 -1.98 -11.49 9.34
N LEU A 132 -0.79 -12.03 9.66
CA LEU A 132 -0.47 -12.58 10.96
C LEU A 132 -0.54 -11.51 12.06
N GLN A 133 0.02 -10.33 11.81
CA GLN A 133 0.04 -9.24 12.78
C GLN A 133 -1.38 -8.74 13.11
N TRP A 134 -2.24 -8.62 12.12
CA TRP A 134 -3.60 -8.11 12.30
C TRP A 134 -4.56 -9.16 12.88
N ARG A 135 -4.40 -10.43 12.49
CA ARG A 135 -5.30 -11.53 12.91
C ARG A 135 -4.81 -12.27 14.14
N ASN A 136 -3.53 -12.08 14.53
CA ASN A 136 -2.87 -12.80 15.64
C ASN A 136 -2.99 -14.34 15.53
N SER A 137 -3.18 -14.88 14.34
CA SER A 137 -3.30 -16.31 14.05
C SER A 137 -3.07 -16.58 12.57
N SER A 138 -2.30 -17.62 12.26
CA SER A 138 -2.08 -18.12 10.91
C SER A 138 -3.15 -19.12 10.45
N LEU A 139 -3.95 -19.67 11.36
CA LEU A 139 -4.92 -20.75 11.08
C LEU A 139 -5.88 -20.46 9.92
N LEU A 140 -6.16 -19.18 9.64
CA LEU A 140 -7.09 -18.78 8.57
C LEU A 140 -6.45 -18.72 7.18
N PHE A 141 -5.12 -18.80 7.11
CA PHE A 141 -4.39 -18.60 5.84
C PHE A 141 -3.17 -19.50 5.66
N ASP A 142 -2.92 -20.48 6.56
CA ASP A 142 -1.74 -21.36 6.51
C ASP A 142 -1.59 -22.09 5.17
N ASN A 143 -2.70 -22.50 4.54
CA ASN A 143 -2.67 -23.25 3.26
C ASN A 143 -2.77 -22.34 2.02
N ARG A 144 -3.08 -21.05 2.16
CA ARG A 144 -3.39 -20.18 1.03
C ARG A 144 -2.22 -19.97 0.08
N GLU A 145 -1.00 -19.95 0.60
CA GLU A 145 0.19 -19.83 -0.22
C GLU A 145 0.41 -21.07 -1.10
N ASP A 146 0.19 -22.27 -0.54
CA ASP A 146 0.28 -23.53 -1.30
C ASP A 146 -0.88 -23.66 -2.30
N ASP A 147 -2.06 -23.18 -1.95
CA ASP A 147 -3.21 -23.16 -2.86
C ASP A 147 -2.95 -22.24 -4.06
N VAL A 148 -2.41 -21.03 -3.84
CA VAL A 148 -2.02 -20.14 -4.94
C VAL A 148 -0.91 -20.76 -5.79
N ARG A 149 0.08 -21.38 -5.18
CA ARG A 149 1.12 -22.13 -5.92
C ARG A 149 0.49 -23.22 -6.77
N THR A 150 -0.46 -23.96 -6.22
CA THR A 150 -1.18 -25.02 -6.96
C THR A 150 -1.94 -24.45 -8.16
N ILE A 151 -2.64 -23.31 -8.01
CA ILE A 151 -3.35 -22.65 -9.11
C ILE A 151 -2.41 -22.38 -10.29
N TYR A 152 -1.20 -21.88 -10.03
CA TYR A 152 -0.27 -21.49 -11.10
C TYR A 152 0.59 -22.64 -11.63
N SER A 153 0.90 -23.67 -10.83
CA SER A 153 1.93 -24.66 -11.19
C SER A 153 1.39 -26.06 -11.49
N THR A 154 0.15 -26.40 -11.12
CA THR A 154 -0.37 -27.73 -11.40
C THR A 154 -0.89 -27.87 -12.83
N SER A 155 -0.68 -29.05 -13.42
CA SER A 155 -1.29 -29.43 -14.69
C SER A 155 -2.70 -30.08 -14.52
N ASN A 156 -3.13 -30.30 -13.28
CA ASN A 156 -4.44 -30.88 -13.00
C ASN A 156 -5.53 -29.81 -12.99
N SER A 157 -6.23 -29.64 -14.08
CA SER A 157 -7.30 -28.66 -14.25
C SER A 157 -8.43 -28.81 -13.23
N SER A 158 -8.67 -30.04 -12.71
CA SER A 158 -9.73 -30.26 -11.69
C SER A 158 -9.37 -29.63 -10.35
N ASP A 159 -8.09 -29.71 -9.95
CA ASP A 159 -7.61 -29.11 -8.70
C ASP A 159 -7.65 -27.58 -8.80
N VAL A 160 -7.22 -27.03 -9.94
CA VAL A 160 -7.31 -25.59 -10.21
C VAL A 160 -8.75 -25.12 -10.09
N LEU A 161 -9.67 -25.74 -10.84
CA LEU A 161 -11.10 -25.36 -10.85
C LEU A 161 -11.70 -25.40 -9.44
N LYS A 162 -11.38 -26.45 -8.66
CA LYS A 162 -11.85 -26.56 -7.29
C LYS A 162 -11.39 -25.39 -6.44
N LEU A 163 -10.10 -25.03 -6.49
CA LEU A 163 -9.56 -23.91 -5.72
C LEU A 163 -10.17 -22.58 -6.17
N LEU A 164 -10.37 -22.37 -7.48
CA LEU A 164 -10.99 -21.16 -8.00
C LEU A 164 -12.43 -21.00 -7.48
N ILE A 165 -13.18 -22.10 -7.39
CA ILE A 165 -14.54 -22.10 -6.82
C ILE A 165 -14.50 -21.89 -5.31
N ASP A 166 -13.65 -22.62 -4.58
CA ASP A 166 -13.55 -22.54 -3.12
C ASP A 166 -13.19 -21.12 -2.62
N TYR A 167 -12.37 -20.40 -3.39
CA TYR A 167 -11.99 -19.02 -3.11
C TYR A 167 -12.87 -17.96 -3.80
N ASP A 168 -13.87 -18.36 -4.60
CA ASP A 168 -14.74 -17.47 -5.37
C ASP A 168 -13.89 -16.51 -6.25
N ILE A 169 -12.91 -17.06 -6.97
CA ILE A 169 -12.02 -16.31 -7.84
C ILE A 169 -12.71 -16.03 -9.17
N ARG A 170 -12.63 -14.76 -9.56
CA ARG A 170 -13.09 -14.30 -10.87
C ARG A 170 -11.93 -14.13 -11.84
N TYR A 171 -10.81 -13.61 -11.39
CA TYR A 171 -9.67 -13.29 -12.24
C TYR A 171 -8.40 -14.00 -11.82
N ILE A 172 -7.61 -14.46 -12.80
CA ILE A 172 -6.24 -14.93 -12.63
C ILE A 172 -5.34 -13.95 -13.37
N TYR A 173 -4.47 -13.26 -12.62
CA TYR A 173 -3.47 -12.39 -13.18
C TYR A 173 -2.19 -13.18 -13.47
N LEU A 174 -1.63 -13.05 -14.66
CA LEU A 174 -0.40 -13.70 -15.08
C LEU A 174 0.56 -12.69 -15.69
N GLY A 175 1.41 -12.10 -14.86
CA GLY A 175 2.47 -11.18 -15.24
C GLY A 175 3.86 -11.81 -15.12
N SER A 176 4.88 -10.96 -15.14
CA SER A 176 6.29 -11.39 -15.03
C SER A 176 6.58 -12.03 -13.67
N ARG A 177 5.93 -11.58 -12.63
CA ARG A 177 6.15 -12.05 -11.25
C ARG A 177 5.57 -13.43 -11.03
N GLU A 178 4.36 -13.70 -11.52
CA GLU A 178 3.72 -15.01 -11.48
C GLU A 178 4.56 -16.04 -12.25
N ARG A 179 5.04 -15.67 -13.44
CA ARG A 179 5.91 -16.54 -14.24
C ARG A 179 7.23 -16.84 -13.54
N THR A 180 7.85 -15.84 -12.94
CA THR A 180 9.12 -16.01 -12.22
C THR A 180 8.96 -16.87 -10.97
N THR A 181 7.84 -16.71 -10.24
CA THR A 181 7.60 -17.40 -8.97
C THR A 181 7.10 -18.83 -9.17
N TYR A 182 6.21 -19.05 -10.15
CA TYR A 182 5.48 -20.31 -10.31
C TYR A 182 5.62 -20.96 -11.69
N GLY A 183 6.21 -20.27 -12.67
CA GLY A 183 6.28 -20.72 -14.06
C GLY A 183 5.08 -20.31 -14.90
N GLY A 184 3.84 -20.49 -14.41
CA GLY A 184 2.60 -19.99 -15.02
C GLY A 184 2.18 -20.58 -16.37
N GLU A 185 3.00 -21.44 -16.98
CA GLU A 185 2.72 -22.05 -18.30
C GLU A 185 1.62 -23.11 -18.24
N ASN A 186 1.34 -23.65 -17.06
CA ASN A 186 0.37 -24.72 -16.88
C ASN A 186 -1.09 -24.26 -16.97
N LEU A 187 -1.36 -22.95 -16.91
CA LEU A 187 -2.69 -22.39 -17.08
C LEU A 187 -3.22 -22.56 -18.53
N THR A 188 -2.33 -22.73 -19.52
CA THR A 188 -2.71 -22.95 -20.92
C THR A 188 -3.50 -24.24 -21.15
N GLY A 189 -3.50 -25.19 -20.22
CA GLY A 189 -4.34 -26.40 -20.27
C GLY A 189 -5.74 -26.24 -19.68
N SER A 190 -6.08 -25.06 -19.16
CA SER A 190 -7.31 -24.77 -18.44
C SER A 190 -8.35 -23.97 -19.27
N GLU A 191 -8.20 -23.95 -20.60
CA GLU A 191 -9.04 -23.20 -21.57
C GLU A 191 -10.53 -23.54 -21.51
N ARG A 192 -10.89 -24.62 -20.81
CA ARG A 192 -12.30 -25.03 -20.67
C ARG A 192 -13.12 -24.16 -19.72
N PHE A 193 -12.46 -23.49 -18.81
CA PHE A 193 -13.08 -22.64 -17.77
C PHE A 193 -12.36 -21.32 -17.56
N LEU A 194 -11.40 -20.98 -18.41
CA LEU A 194 -10.66 -19.71 -18.39
C LEU A 194 -10.77 -19.03 -19.75
N ASP A 195 -11.34 -17.85 -19.76
CA ASP A 195 -11.35 -16.96 -20.93
C ASP A 195 -10.31 -15.88 -20.78
N THR A 196 -9.52 -15.61 -21.83
CA THR A 196 -8.59 -14.48 -21.82
C THR A 196 -9.38 -13.20 -22.03
N VAL A 197 -9.42 -12.34 -21.00
CA VAL A 197 -10.14 -11.07 -21.05
C VAL A 197 -9.22 -9.85 -21.20
N PHE A 198 -7.93 -10.03 -20.99
CA PHE A 198 -6.90 -9.01 -21.21
C PHE A 198 -5.58 -9.67 -21.60
N GLU A 199 -4.90 -9.12 -22.62
CA GLU A 199 -3.55 -9.53 -23.01
C GLU A 199 -2.81 -8.34 -23.60
N GLN A 200 -1.73 -7.93 -22.94
CA GLN A 200 -0.84 -6.88 -23.42
C GLN A 200 0.56 -6.98 -22.81
N ASP A 201 1.59 -6.78 -23.64
CA ASP A 201 3.00 -6.67 -23.23
C ASP A 201 3.45 -7.76 -22.23
N GLY A 202 3.04 -9.01 -22.51
CA GLY A 202 3.40 -10.17 -21.69
C GLY A 202 2.57 -10.35 -20.41
N VAL A 203 1.56 -9.53 -20.17
CA VAL A 203 0.58 -9.70 -19.09
C VAL A 203 -0.70 -10.27 -19.67
N ILE A 204 -1.24 -11.29 -19.02
CA ILE A 204 -2.52 -11.94 -19.36
C ILE A 204 -3.41 -11.93 -18.13
N ILE A 205 -4.70 -11.64 -18.33
CA ILE A 205 -5.73 -11.82 -17.31
C ILE A 205 -6.74 -12.80 -17.86
N TYR A 206 -6.98 -13.85 -17.09
CA TYR A 206 -8.01 -14.82 -17.36
C TYR A 206 -9.23 -14.54 -16.48
N GLU A 207 -10.42 -14.64 -17.04
CA GLU A 207 -11.69 -14.68 -16.30
C GLU A 207 -12.15 -16.12 -16.16
N VAL A 208 -12.59 -16.48 -14.96
CA VAL A 208 -13.16 -17.81 -14.68
C VAL A 208 -14.59 -17.86 -15.20
N VAL A 209 -14.83 -18.72 -16.19
CA VAL A 209 -16.17 -18.97 -16.73
C VAL A 209 -16.84 -20.07 -15.90
N GLN A 210 -17.96 -19.73 -15.26
CA GLN A 210 -18.78 -20.66 -14.48
C GLN A 210 -19.88 -21.28 -15.34
#